data_6687e6a8ce0ca5e8bb31cdea7ac09bd2
#
_entry.id   6687e6a8ce0ca5e8bb31cdea7ac09bd2
#
_cell.length_a   1.000
_cell.length_b   1.000
_cell.length_c   1.000
_cell.angle_alpha   90.00
_cell.angle_beta   90.00
_cell.angle_gamma   90.00
#
_symmetry.space_group_name_H-M   'P 1'
#
loop_
_entity.id
_entity.type
_entity.pdbx_description
1 polymer ?
#
loop_
_entity_poly.entity_id
_entity_poly.type
_entity_poly.pdbx_seq_one_letter_code
_entity_poly.pdbx_strand_id
1 'polypeptide(L)'
;MNRWLWRGGVGLLTLILVVGLALVVALLLGFNSPRPIRPSDWRAADLPLTLEAAPHTTAVKLLGQSCDDFTLEIEAAPLSGPGSGFNGYGLVYRAQDDTRYYAFAVSSDGYYAVLRVDGSEETPLVDWQQFAHVRRGTQANRLRATCAGIACDLYINDEYATTIEDDTWLDGDVGLWTRSFEGSTVTVRFEGARVWLE
;
A
#
# COMPACT_ATOMS: atom_id res chain seq x y z
N MET A 1 -9.73 49.08 -32.31
CA MET A 1 -9.69 48.06 -31.27
C MET A 1 -8.88 46.89 -31.80
N ASN A 2 -7.69 46.65 -31.25
CA ASN A 2 -6.61 45.85 -31.89
C ASN A 2 -6.95 44.37 -31.96
N ARG A 3 -7.25 43.89 -33.19
CA ARG A 3 -7.49 42.46 -33.52
C ARG A 3 -6.28 41.55 -33.14
N TRP A 4 -5.10 42.14 -32.95
CA TRP A 4 -3.88 41.42 -32.55
C TRP A 4 -3.85 41.05 -31.07
N LEU A 5 -4.34 41.90 -30.18
CA LEU A 5 -4.46 41.64 -28.74
C LEU A 5 -5.51 40.57 -28.45
N TRP A 6 -6.57 40.51 -29.26
CA TRP A 6 -7.61 39.50 -29.12
C TRP A 6 -7.14 38.11 -29.57
N ARG A 7 -6.33 38.05 -30.62
CA ARG A 7 -5.74 36.78 -31.09
C ARG A 7 -4.67 36.25 -30.14
N GLY A 8 -3.88 37.09 -29.48
CA GLY A 8 -2.93 36.71 -28.46
C GLY A 8 -3.61 36.20 -27.17
N GLY A 9 -4.69 36.86 -26.75
CA GLY A 9 -5.49 36.44 -25.60
C GLY A 9 -6.18 35.10 -25.75
N VAL A 10 -6.78 34.86 -26.91
CA VAL A 10 -7.42 33.57 -27.25
C VAL A 10 -6.37 32.45 -27.34
N GLY A 11 -5.19 32.71 -27.92
CA GLY A 11 -4.12 31.71 -28.00
C GLY A 11 -3.56 31.32 -26.60
N LEU A 12 -3.43 32.29 -25.69
CA LEU A 12 -2.99 32.04 -24.33
C LEU A 12 -4.03 31.22 -23.54
N LEU A 13 -5.32 31.55 -23.70
CA LEU A 13 -6.40 30.86 -23.01
C LEU A 13 -6.55 29.40 -23.46
N THR A 14 -6.42 29.16 -24.77
CA THR A 14 -6.40 27.79 -25.31
C THR A 14 -5.20 26.99 -24.85
N LEU A 15 -4.02 27.58 -24.75
CA LEU A 15 -2.83 26.93 -24.23
C LEU A 15 -3.02 26.51 -22.75
N ILE A 16 -3.54 27.39 -21.91
CA ILE A 16 -3.82 27.11 -20.49
C ILE A 16 -4.84 25.98 -20.36
N LEU A 17 -5.90 25.98 -21.17
CA LEU A 17 -6.90 24.90 -21.15
C LEU A 17 -6.33 23.55 -21.58
N VAL A 18 -5.50 23.52 -22.62
CA VAL A 18 -4.85 22.29 -23.09
C VAL A 18 -3.87 21.74 -22.06
N VAL A 19 -3.05 22.61 -21.46
CA VAL A 19 -2.11 22.21 -20.40
C VAL A 19 -2.86 21.74 -19.15
N GLY A 20 -3.92 22.45 -18.76
CA GLY A 20 -4.78 22.05 -17.64
C GLY A 20 -5.44 20.69 -17.86
N LEU A 21 -5.99 20.45 -19.06
CA LEU A 21 -6.58 19.17 -19.44
C LEU A 21 -5.54 18.05 -19.45
N ALA A 22 -4.34 18.31 -20.00
CA ALA A 22 -3.25 17.33 -20.00
C ALA A 22 -2.79 16.96 -18.60
N LEU A 23 -2.71 17.93 -17.69
CA LEU A 23 -2.43 17.70 -16.25
C LEU A 23 -3.52 16.85 -15.58
N VAL A 24 -4.80 17.16 -15.82
CA VAL A 24 -5.92 16.38 -15.28
C VAL A 24 -5.91 14.95 -15.81
N VAL A 25 -5.66 14.78 -17.11
CA VAL A 25 -5.54 13.45 -17.75
C VAL A 25 -4.34 12.69 -17.18
N ALA A 26 -3.19 13.34 -16.97
CA ALA A 26 -2.02 12.73 -16.34
C ALA A 26 -2.32 12.26 -14.91
N LEU A 27 -3.01 13.08 -14.11
CA LEU A 27 -3.46 12.71 -12.76
C LEU A 27 -4.44 11.52 -12.79
N LEU A 28 -5.41 11.53 -13.72
CA LEU A 28 -6.39 10.45 -13.87
C LEU A 28 -5.77 9.14 -14.39
N LEU A 29 -4.67 9.21 -15.16
CA LEU A 29 -3.93 8.06 -15.64
C LEU A 29 -2.86 7.57 -14.66
N GLY A 30 -2.80 8.10 -13.43
CA GLY A 30 -1.87 7.67 -12.39
C GLY A 30 -0.39 8.04 -12.67
N PHE A 31 -0.11 8.98 -13.58
CA PHE A 31 1.27 9.46 -13.82
C PHE A 31 1.88 10.19 -12.63
N ASN A 32 1.10 10.46 -11.58
CA ASN A 32 1.56 11.09 -10.35
C ASN A 32 1.69 10.09 -9.18
N SER A 33 1.80 8.80 -9.48
CA SER A 33 2.13 7.80 -8.47
C SER A 33 3.55 8.07 -7.97
N PRO A 34 3.76 8.46 -6.71
CA PRO A 34 5.09 8.82 -6.19
C PRO A 34 5.91 7.54 -5.99
N ARG A 35 6.35 6.96 -7.09
CA ARG A 35 7.30 5.86 -7.09
C ARG A 35 8.70 6.42 -7.04
N PRO A 36 9.53 6.00 -6.09
CA PRO A 36 10.91 6.38 -6.10
C PRO A 36 11.56 5.98 -7.43
N ILE A 37 12.16 6.94 -8.14
CA ILE A 37 12.83 6.70 -9.43
C ILE A 37 14.22 6.07 -9.21
N ARG A 38 14.75 6.22 -7.97
CA ARG A 38 16.06 5.69 -7.56
C ARG A 38 15.99 4.20 -7.18
N PRO A 39 17.10 3.45 -7.23
CA PRO A 39 17.17 2.12 -6.64
C PRO A 39 16.77 2.14 -5.16
N SER A 40 16.16 1.05 -4.67
CA SER A 40 15.85 0.91 -3.25
C SER A 40 17.12 0.87 -2.41
N ASP A 41 17.08 1.50 -1.24
CA ASP A 41 18.20 1.52 -0.29
C ASP A 41 18.36 0.16 0.38
N TRP A 42 17.25 -0.57 0.54
CA TRP A 42 17.25 -1.91 1.11
C TRP A 42 16.31 -2.86 0.37
N ARG A 43 16.64 -4.14 0.38
CA ARG A 43 15.82 -5.25 -0.12
C ARG A 43 15.93 -6.44 0.81
N ALA A 44 14.82 -7.10 1.08
CA ALA A 44 14.83 -8.33 1.84
C ALA A 44 15.58 -9.43 1.08
N ALA A 45 16.61 -9.98 1.71
CA ALA A 45 17.42 -11.05 1.13
C ALA A 45 16.72 -12.41 1.15
N ASP A 46 15.83 -12.63 2.12
CA ASP A 46 15.13 -13.90 2.35
C ASP A 46 13.85 -14.07 1.52
N LEU A 47 13.59 -13.17 0.56
CA LEU A 47 12.48 -13.29 -0.37
C LEU A 47 12.94 -13.90 -1.72
N PRO A 48 12.09 -14.71 -2.38
CA PRO A 48 10.69 -14.98 -2.04
C PRO A 48 10.52 -15.94 -0.86
N LEU A 49 9.47 -15.72 -0.06
CA LEU A 49 9.07 -16.63 1.01
C LEU A 49 7.54 -16.84 1.04
N THR A 50 7.14 -17.88 1.75
CA THR A 50 5.73 -18.18 2.01
C THR A 50 5.43 -17.98 3.48
N LEU A 51 4.36 -17.23 3.78
CA LEU A 51 3.85 -17.02 5.13
C LEU A 51 2.48 -17.70 5.26
N GLU A 52 2.30 -18.47 6.34
CA GLU A 52 1.07 -19.22 6.59
C GLU A 52 0.39 -18.70 7.86
N ALA A 53 -0.91 -18.46 7.77
CA ALA A 53 -1.78 -18.21 8.90
C ALA A 53 -2.71 -19.40 9.11
N ALA A 54 -2.66 -20.04 10.28
CA ALA A 54 -3.59 -21.09 10.67
C ALA A 54 -5.04 -20.52 10.76
N PRO A 55 -6.06 -21.39 10.78
CA PRO A 55 -7.44 -20.96 10.92
C PRO A 55 -7.64 -19.96 12.07
N HIS A 56 -8.31 -18.85 11.79
CA HIS A 56 -8.61 -17.77 12.75
C HIS A 56 -7.38 -17.14 13.41
N THR A 57 -6.21 -17.19 12.75
CA THR A 57 -4.98 -16.59 13.27
C THR A 57 -4.39 -15.56 12.32
N THR A 58 -3.48 -14.77 12.87
CA THR A 58 -2.62 -13.85 12.15
C THR A 58 -1.18 -14.35 12.24
N ALA A 59 -0.44 -14.24 11.15
CA ALA A 59 0.99 -14.46 11.11
C ALA A 59 1.69 -13.16 10.68
N VAL A 60 2.72 -12.78 11.43
CA VAL A 60 3.57 -11.61 11.17
C VAL A 60 5.00 -12.09 11.00
N LYS A 61 5.71 -11.53 10.02
CA LYS A 61 7.14 -11.75 9.80
C LYS A 61 7.84 -10.42 9.68
N LEU A 62 8.53 -10.00 10.73
CA LEU A 62 9.40 -8.82 10.67
C LEU A 62 10.64 -9.12 9.84
N LEU A 63 11.12 -8.11 9.11
CA LEU A 63 12.21 -8.24 8.14
C LEU A 63 13.54 -7.66 8.65
N GLY A 64 13.55 -7.03 9.83
CA GLY A 64 14.75 -6.50 10.45
C GLY A 64 15.25 -5.19 9.83
N GLN A 65 14.36 -4.43 9.21
CA GLN A 65 14.65 -3.11 8.66
C GLN A 65 13.80 -2.06 9.36
N SER A 66 14.38 -1.37 10.33
CA SER A 66 13.71 -0.24 11.00
C SER A 66 13.89 1.04 10.20
N CYS A 67 12.84 1.85 10.14
CA CYS A 67 12.83 3.15 9.47
C CYS A 67 11.75 4.07 10.07
N ASP A 68 11.94 5.36 9.89
CA ASP A 68 11.03 6.45 10.29
C ASP A 68 10.26 7.00 9.08
N ASP A 69 10.93 7.77 8.22
CA ASP A 69 10.39 8.26 6.95
C ASP A 69 10.89 7.34 5.82
N PHE A 70 9.94 6.75 5.08
CA PHE A 70 10.27 5.72 4.12
C PHE A 70 9.19 5.52 3.06
N THR A 71 9.59 4.88 1.97
CA THR A 71 8.67 4.16 1.09
C THR A 71 8.94 2.67 1.18
N LEU A 72 7.94 1.87 1.57
CA LEU A 72 7.96 0.40 1.57
C LEU A 72 7.07 -0.13 0.46
N GLU A 73 7.59 -1.04 -0.34
CA GLU A 73 6.82 -1.76 -1.37
C GLU A 73 6.99 -3.27 -1.21
N ILE A 74 5.87 -3.99 -1.23
CA ILE A 74 5.85 -5.46 -1.28
C ILE A 74 5.00 -5.93 -2.47
N GLU A 75 5.30 -7.14 -2.95
CA GLU A 75 4.44 -7.87 -3.88
C GLU A 75 4.08 -9.23 -3.29
N ALA A 76 2.77 -9.52 -3.23
CA ALA A 76 2.25 -10.72 -2.59
C ALA A 76 1.07 -11.32 -3.35
N ALA A 77 0.95 -12.65 -3.32
CA ALA A 77 -0.15 -13.40 -3.90
C ALA A 77 -0.58 -14.53 -2.97
N PRO A 78 -1.88 -14.73 -2.71
CA PRO A 78 -2.34 -15.91 -2.00
C PRO A 78 -2.18 -17.16 -2.88
N LEU A 79 -1.60 -18.21 -2.32
CA LEU A 79 -1.45 -19.53 -2.96
C LEU A 79 -2.61 -20.46 -2.61
N SER A 80 -3.13 -20.36 -1.38
CA SER A 80 -4.28 -21.09 -0.88
C SER A 80 -5.01 -20.27 0.16
N GLY A 81 -6.25 -20.61 0.36
CA GLY A 81 -7.12 -19.95 1.32
C GLY A 81 -8.58 -20.22 0.95
N PRO A 82 -9.53 -19.74 1.75
CA PRO A 82 -10.93 -19.87 1.42
C PRO A 82 -11.20 -19.17 0.08
N GLY A 83 -11.85 -19.88 -0.84
CA GLY A 83 -12.26 -19.34 -2.14
C GLY A 83 -13.31 -18.21 -2.01
N SER A 84 -13.80 -18.00 -0.80
CA SER A 84 -14.72 -16.94 -0.40
C SER A 84 -14.04 -15.57 -0.19
N GLY A 85 -12.69 -15.52 -0.17
CA GLY A 85 -11.96 -14.27 0.06
C GLY A 85 -11.79 -13.86 1.53
N PHE A 86 -12.25 -14.67 2.49
CA PHE A 86 -12.09 -14.42 3.93
C PHE A 86 -10.64 -14.63 4.40
N ASN A 87 -9.74 -13.88 3.81
CA ASN A 87 -8.34 -13.81 4.12
C ASN A 87 -7.85 -12.36 4.06
N GLY A 88 -6.71 -12.12 4.67
CA GLY A 88 -6.01 -10.85 4.54
C GLY A 88 -4.53 -11.09 4.34
N TYR A 89 -3.86 -10.26 3.54
CA TYR A 89 -2.41 -10.28 3.38
C TYR A 89 -1.89 -8.88 3.01
N GLY A 90 -0.68 -8.61 3.42
CA GLY A 90 -0.14 -7.28 3.18
C GLY A 90 1.18 -7.01 3.86
N LEU A 91 1.45 -5.74 4.09
CA LEU A 91 2.67 -5.24 4.72
C LEU A 91 2.41 -4.79 6.16
N VAL A 92 3.47 -4.91 6.95
CA VAL A 92 3.60 -4.33 8.30
C VAL A 92 4.58 -3.17 8.19
N TYR A 93 4.32 -2.11 8.94
CA TYR A 93 5.23 -0.97 9.05
C TYR A 93 5.19 -0.36 10.44
N ARG A 94 6.28 0.31 10.82
CA ARG A 94 6.49 0.91 12.15
C ARG A 94 6.23 -0.08 13.28
N ALA A 95 6.65 -1.35 13.07
CA ALA A 95 6.47 -2.38 14.08
C ALA A 95 7.47 -2.18 15.23
N GLN A 96 6.92 -2.17 16.45
CA GLN A 96 7.72 -2.19 17.67
C GLN A 96 8.14 -3.62 18.02
N ASP A 97 7.26 -4.58 17.67
CA ASP A 97 7.45 -6.03 17.73
C ASP A 97 6.35 -6.71 16.88
N ASP A 98 6.22 -8.03 16.97
CA ASP A 98 5.23 -8.84 16.23
C ASP A 98 3.80 -8.72 16.78
N THR A 99 3.59 -7.94 17.83
CA THR A 99 2.28 -7.67 18.46
C THR A 99 1.87 -6.21 18.44
N ARG A 100 2.79 -5.29 18.07
CA ARG A 100 2.56 -3.84 18.05
C ARG A 100 3.06 -3.26 16.73
N TYR A 101 2.14 -2.97 15.83
CA TYR A 101 2.46 -2.55 14.47
C TYR A 101 1.25 -1.92 13.76
N TYR A 102 1.52 -1.30 12.62
CA TYR A 102 0.49 -1.02 11.62
C TYR A 102 0.51 -2.09 10.53
N ALA A 103 -0.69 -2.50 10.08
CA ALA A 103 -0.86 -3.38 8.93
C ALA A 103 -1.66 -2.67 7.83
N PHE A 104 -1.14 -2.70 6.61
CA PHE A 104 -1.89 -2.36 5.41
C PHE A 104 -2.12 -3.64 4.62
N ALA A 105 -3.36 -4.05 4.50
CA ALA A 105 -3.75 -5.36 4.01
C ALA A 105 -4.80 -5.29 2.89
N VAL A 106 -4.77 -6.29 2.02
CA VAL A 106 -5.80 -6.57 1.03
C VAL A 106 -6.34 -7.98 1.22
N SER A 107 -7.50 -8.27 0.62
CA SER A 107 -8.13 -9.59 0.62
C SER A 107 -8.35 -10.11 -0.79
N SER A 108 -8.48 -11.43 -0.93
CA SER A 108 -8.69 -12.09 -2.23
C SER A 108 -10.03 -11.75 -2.89
N ASP A 109 -10.98 -11.19 -2.17
CA ASP A 109 -12.29 -10.77 -2.69
C ASP A 109 -12.35 -9.28 -3.07
N GLY A 110 -11.23 -8.55 -2.92
CA GLY A 110 -11.11 -7.19 -3.44
C GLY A 110 -11.32 -6.07 -2.42
N TYR A 111 -11.10 -6.36 -1.13
CA TYR A 111 -11.14 -5.36 -0.06
C TYR A 111 -9.73 -4.96 0.37
N TYR A 112 -9.63 -3.83 1.07
CA TYR A 112 -8.44 -3.43 1.80
C TYR A 112 -8.81 -2.86 3.17
N ALA A 113 -7.86 -2.88 4.09
CA ALA A 113 -7.97 -2.28 5.41
C ALA A 113 -6.61 -1.74 5.88
N VAL A 114 -6.67 -0.83 6.86
CA VAL A 114 -5.49 -0.37 7.60
C VAL A 114 -5.79 -0.54 9.08
N LEU A 115 -4.91 -1.26 9.77
CA LEU A 115 -5.09 -1.65 11.16
C LEU A 115 -3.92 -1.13 11.99
N ARG A 116 -4.19 -0.64 13.20
CA ARG A 116 -3.22 -0.52 14.27
C ARG A 116 -3.45 -1.65 15.25
N VAL A 117 -2.43 -2.43 15.49
CA VAL A 117 -2.45 -3.55 16.45
C VAL A 117 -1.56 -3.21 17.63
N ASP A 118 -2.10 -3.27 18.83
CA ASP A 118 -1.38 -3.05 20.09
C ASP A 118 -1.69 -4.19 21.08
N GLY A 119 -0.86 -5.22 21.06
CA GLY A 119 -1.06 -6.45 21.81
C GLY A 119 -2.31 -7.20 21.34
N SER A 120 -3.33 -7.22 22.17
CA SER A 120 -4.63 -7.86 21.86
C SER A 120 -5.67 -6.87 21.31
N GLU A 121 -5.37 -5.59 21.28
CA GLU A 121 -6.26 -4.56 20.75
C GLU A 121 -5.99 -4.33 19.26
N GLU A 122 -7.03 -4.37 18.48
CA GLU A 122 -6.98 -4.06 17.05
C GLU A 122 -7.91 -2.88 16.77
N THR A 123 -7.34 -1.77 16.32
CA THR A 123 -8.06 -0.56 15.95
C THR A 123 -8.01 -0.39 14.44
N PRO A 124 -9.13 -0.48 13.73
CA PRO A 124 -9.16 -0.14 12.32
C PRO A 124 -9.01 1.37 12.14
N LEU A 125 -7.93 1.79 11.46
CA LEU A 125 -7.76 3.16 10.98
C LEU A 125 -8.54 3.36 9.67
N VAL A 126 -8.66 2.29 8.90
CA VAL A 126 -9.56 2.16 7.75
C VAL A 126 -10.19 0.77 7.83
N ASP A 127 -11.52 0.73 7.98
CA ASP A 127 -12.27 -0.53 7.96
C ASP A 127 -12.18 -1.22 6.60
N TRP A 128 -12.38 -2.54 6.58
CA TRP A 128 -12.43 -3.32 5.35
C TRP A 128 -13.45 -2.73 4.36
N GLN A 129 -12.96 -2.23 3.24
CA GLN A 129 -13.78 -1.64 2.20
C GLN A 129 -13.31 -2.09 0.80
N GLN A 130 -14.27 -2.15 -0.13
CA GLN A 130 -13.97 -2.51 -1.51
C GLN A 130 -13.09 -1.47 -2.19
N PHE A 131 -12.11 -1.97 -2.97
CA PHE A 131 -11.29 -1.13 -3.82
C PHE A 131 -11.10 -1.79 -5.19
N ALA A 132 -11.53 -1.10 -6.24
CA ALA A 132 -11.60 -1.65 -7.59
C ALA A 132 -10.25 -2.11 -8.16
N HIS A 133 -9.14 -1.57 -7.63
CA HIS A 133 -7.79 -1.87 -8.09
C HIS A 133 -7.13 -3.05 -7.34
N VAL A 134 -7.79 -3.63 -6.33
CA VAL A 134 -7.35 -4.91 -5.74
C VAL A 134 -7.63 -6.03 -6.72
N ARG A 135 -6.60 -6.73 -7.15
CA ARG A 135 -6.71 -7.93 -7.99
C ARG A 135 -7.18 -9.10 -7.13
N ARG A 136 -8.23 -9.76 -7.60
CA ARG A 136 -8.93 -10.81 -6.85
C ARG A 136 -8.34 -12.20 -7.05
N GLY A 137 -8.72 -13.12 -6.17
CA GLY A 137 -8.30 -14.52 -6.21
C GLY A 137 -6.82 -14.66 -5.89
N THR A 138 -6.10 -15.41 -6.70
CA THR A 138 -4.68 -15.72 -6.52
C THR A 138 -3.75 -14.75 -7.28
N GLN A 139 -4.28 -13.66 -7.81
CA GLN A 139 -3.47 -12.68 -8.53
C GLN A 139 -2.60 -11.88 -7.55
N ALA A 140 -1.36 -11.60 -7.96
CA ALA A 140 -0.44 -10.80 -7.17
C ALA A 140 -0.91 -9.35 -7.06
N ASN A 141 -0.88 -8.83 -5.83
CA ASN A 141 -1.07 -7.41 -5.54
C ASN A 141 0.24 -6.81 -5.06
N ARG A 142 0.49 -5.58 -5.49
CA ARG A 142 1.59 -4.75 -5.02
C ARG A 142 1.05 -3.69 -4.08
N LEU A 143 1.56 -3.69 -2.86
CA LEU A 143 1.21 -2.74 -1.81
C LEU A 143 2.39 -1.82 -1.56
N ARG A 144 2.12 -0.53 -1.43
CA ARG A 144 3.13 0.47 -1.11
C ARG A 144 2.61 1.42 -0.03
N ALA A 145 3.46 1.66 0.97
CA ALA A 145 3.27 2.67 1.99
C ALA A 145 4.41 3.70 1.88
N THR A 146 4.07 4.97 1.75
CA THR A 146 5.01 6.10 1.79
C THR A 146 4.69 6.91 3.03
N CYS A 147 5.57 6.86 4.02
CA CYS A 147 5.37 7.50 5.32
C CYS A 147 6.35 8.64 5.52
N ALA A 148 5.82 9.79 5.97
CA ALA A 148 6.58 10.97 6.38
C ALA A 148 5.92 11.59 7.61
N GLY A 149 6.66 11.71 8.73
CA GLY A 149 6.12 12.13 10.01
C GLY A 149 4.93 11.26 10.44
N ILE A 150 3.78 11.86 10.73
CA ILE A 150 2.57 11.14 11.16
C ILE A 150 1.74 10.57 10.00
N ALA A 151 1.99 11.02 8.77
CA ALA A 151 1.18 10.68 7.61
C ALA A 151 1.78 9.51 6.82
N CYS A 152 0.93 8.62 6.34
CA CYS A 152 1.28 7.54 5.42
C CYS A 152 0.31 7.51 4.24
N ASP A 153 0.83 7.69 3.03
CA ASP A 153 0.10 7.50 1.77
C ASP A 153 0.19 6.04 1.34
N LEU A 154 -0.95 5.42 1.09
CA LEU A 154 -1.07 3.99 0.81
C LEU A 154 -1.58 3.76 -0.61
N TYR A 155 -0.92 2.83 -1.32
CA TYR A 155 -1.19 2.52 -2.72
C TYR A 155 -1.34 1.02 -2.93
N ILE A 156 -2.26 0.65 -3.82
CA ILE A 156 -2.48 -0.74 -4.26
C ILE A 156 -2.38 -0.78 -5.79
N ASN A 157 -1.43 -1.55 -6.32
CA ASN A 157 -1.17 -1.70 -7.76
C ASN A 157 -0.91 -0.34 -8.46
N ASP A 158 -0.19 0.57 -7.77
CA ASP A 158 0.13 1.94 -8.14
C ASP A 158 -1.03 2.95 -8.03
N GLU A 159 -2.22 2.50 -7.67
CA GLU A 159 -3.37 3.38 -7.46
C GLU A 159 -3.45 3.84 -6.01
N TYR A 160 -3.70 5.12 -5.81
CA TYR A 160 -3.86 5.71 -4.48
C TYR A 160 -5.11 5.13 -3.79
N ALA A 161 -4.92 4.57 -2.62
CA ALA A 161 -6.01 4.00 -1.82
C ALA A 161 -6.48 4.97 -0.73
N THR A 162 -5.55 5.47 0.08
CA THR A 162 -5.88 6.37 1.20
C THR A 162 -4.62 7.00 1.78
N THR A 163 -4.80 8.06 2.58
CA THR A 163 -3.81 8.56 3.53
C THR A 163 -4.33 8.29 4.93
N ILE A 164 -3.47 7.83 5.81
CA ILE A 164 -3.75 7.76 7.26
C ILE A 164 -2.81 8.69 8.00
N GLU A 165 -3.29 9.25 9.11
CA GLU A 165 -2.49 10.03 10.06
C GLU A 165 -2.64 9.40 11.45
N ASP A 166 -1.54 8.96 12.03
CA ASP A 166 -1.49 8.41 13.38
C ASP A 166 -0.10 8.64 13.98
N ASP A 167 -0.04 9.12 15.21
CA ASP A 167 1.18 9.51 15.91
C ASP A 167 1.61 8.52 17.00
N THR A 168 0.97 7.33 17.05
CA THR A 168 1.26 6.34 18.09
C THR A 168 2.68 5.79 17.95
N TRP A 169 3.09 5.41 16.74
CA TRP A 169 4.47 5.02 16.43
C TRP A 169 4.94 5.73 15.16
N LEU A 170 6.10 6.38 15.25
CA LEU A 170 6.67 7.14 14.13
C LEU A 170 7.79 6.40 13.41
N ASP A 171 8.38 5.39 14.06
CA ASP A 171 9.45 4.54 13.57
C ASP A 171 9.20 3.07 13.91
N GLY A 172 9.99 2.19 13.38
CA GLY A 172 9.95 0.76 13.68
C GLY A 172 10.24 -0.12 12.47
N ASP A 173 10.17 -1.43 12.69
CA ASP A 173 10.51 -2.43 11.68
C ASP A 173 9.42 -2.52 10.60
N VAL A 174 9.83 -2.99 9.43
CA VAL A 174 8.91 -3.36 8.35
C VAL A 174 8.72 -4.87 8.31
N GLY A 175 7.59 -5.33 7.76
CA GLY A 175 7.29 -6.75 7.77
C GLY A 175 6.19 -7.16 6.79
N LEU A 176 5.85 -8.44 6.90
CA LEU A 176 4.84 -9.13 6.12
C LEU A 176 3.72 -9.59 7.06
N TRP A 177 2.51 -9.58 6.54
CA TRP A 177 1.31 -9.90 7.31
C TRP A 177 0.40 -10.83 6.53
N THR A 178 -0.14 -11.86 7.18
CA THR A 178 -1.22 -12.67 6.62
C THR A 178 -2.19 -13.09 7.71
N ARG A 179 -3.48 -13.23 7.37
CA ARG A 179 -4.54 -13.59 8.30
C ARG A 179 -5.57 -14.51 7.65
N SER A 180 -5.98 -15.52 8.40
CA SER A 180 -7.15 -16.33 8.11
C SER A 180 -8.31 -15.90 9.00
N PHE A 181 -9.44 -15.52 8.39
CA PHE A 181 -10.68 -15.17 9.10
C PHE A 181 -11.60 -16.38 9.25
N GLU A 182 -11.33 -17.49 8.54
CA GLU A 182 -12.14 -18.70 8.52
C GLU A 182 -11.37 -19.96 8.94
N GLY A 183 -12.07 -21.09 8.93
CA GLY A 183 -11.58 -22.40 9.38
C GLY A 183 -10.53 -23.08 8.48
N SER A 184 -9.91 -22.38 7.53
CA SER A 184 -8.86 -22.91 6.65
C SER A 184 -7.57 -22.11 6.77
N THR A 185 -6.43 -22.78 6.61
CA THR A 185 -5.11 -22.14 6.53
C THR A 185 -5.03 -21.25 5.29
N VAL A 186 -4.51 -20.06 5.44
CA VAL A 186 -4.18 -19.13 4.37
C VAL A 186 -2.68 -19.16 4.15
N THR A 187 -2.27 -19.40 2.91
CA THR A 187 -0.87 -19.41 2.50
C THR A 187 -0.64 -18.30 1.48
N VAL A 188 0.27 -17.38 1.78
CA VAL A 188 0.59 -16.23 0.93
C VAL A 188 2.06 -16.27 0.55
N ARG A 189 2.35 -16.10 -0.73
CA ARG A 189 3.70 -15.94 -1.26
C ARG A 189 4.03 -14.47 -1.40
N PHE A 190 5.15 -14.06 -0.83
CA PHE A 190 5.73 -12.74 -0.94
C PHE A 190 6.95 -12.81 -1.85
N GLU A 191 6.93 -12.06 -2.96
CA GLU A 191 7.96 -12.12 -4.00
C GLU A 191 9.11 -11.14 -3.74
N GLY A 192 8.84 -10.02 -3.06
CA GLY A 192 9.86 -9.02 -2.77
C GLY A 192 9.39 -7.98 -1.77
N ALA A 193 10.33 -7.45 -1.00
CA ALA A 193 10.14 -6.26 -0.18
C ALA A 193 11.30 -5.30 -0.42
N ARG A 194 10.98 -4.03 -0.64
CA ARG A 194 11.93 -2.96 -0.96
C ARG A 194 11.62 -1.75 -0.10
N VAL A 195 12.66 -1.12 0.42
CA VAL A 195 12.57 0.12 1.20
C VAL A 195 13.43 1.20 0.56
N TRP A 196 12.90 2.39 0.48
CA TRP A 196 13.59 3.64 0.18
C TRP A 196 13.51 4.51 1.42
N LEU A 197 14.64 4.95 1.94
CA LEU A 197 14.74 5.85 3.09
C LEU A 197 14.69 7.30 2.58
N GLU A 198 13.98 8.18 3.28
CA GLU A 198 13.83 9.59 2.91
C GLU A 198 14.60 10.52 3.86
#